data_056f2cc99635406b6985c040afe0ca01
#
_entry.id   056f2cc99635406b6985c040afe0ca01
#
_cell.length_a   1.000
_cell.length_b   1.000
_cell.length_c   1.000
_cell.angle_alpha   90.00
_cell.angle_beta   90.00
_cell.angle_gamma   90.00
#
_symmetry.space_group_name_H-M   'P 1'
#
loop_
_entity.id
_entity.type
_entity.pdbx_description
1 polymer ?
#
loop_
_entity_poly.entity_id
_entity_poly.type
_entity_poly.pdbx_seq_one_letter_code
_entity_poly.pdbx_strand_id
1 'polypeptide(L)'
;FDPKQGESVLTADQGELLPREDRVRVRANVVLTDGQGTTVRTTTLEYVDADRSLRTDDPVTILSHGLTVTGTGLRIDTEQRRITVHGRVRALLPAARR
;
A
#
# COMPACT_ATOMS: atom_id res chain seq x y z
N PHE A 1 17.47 5.09 13.20
CA PHE A 1 16.22 4.40 13.52
C PHE A 1 16.14 3.05 12.84
N ASP A 2 15.95 2.03 13.59
CA ASP A 2 15.85 0.68 13.05
C ASP A 2 14.40 0.25 12.96
N PRO A 3 13.87 -0.02 11.77
CA PRO A 3 12.50 -0.52 11.69
C PRO A 3 12.41 -1.87 12.39
N LYS A 4 11.36 -2.03 13.12
CA LYS A 4 11.10 -3.29 13.80
C LYS A 4 10.26 -4.18 12.92
N GLN A 5 10.31 -5.46 13.22
CA GLN A 5 9.47 -6.42 12.51
C GLN A 5 8.02 -5.97 12.57
N GLY A 6 7.36 -5.94 11.43
CA GLY A 6 5.99 -5.50 11.35
C GLY A 6 5.81 -4.01 11.10
N GLU A 7 6.90 -3.28 11.09
CA GLU A 7 6.82 -1.84 10.88
C GLU A 7 6.70 -1.53 9.39
N SER A 8 5.82 -0.59 9.05
CA SER A 8 5.58 -0.23 7.66
C SER A 8 6.49 0.92 7.24
N VAL A 9 7.00 0.82 6.02
CA VAL A 9 7.85 1.88 5.45
C VAL A 9 7.25 2.28 4.11
N LEU A 10 7.06 3.58 3.93
CA LEU A 10 6.53 4.14 2.71
C LEU A 10 7.60 4.99 2.06
N THR A 11 7.90 4.73 0.78
CA THR A 11 8.84 5.53 0.01
C THR A 11 8.19 5.99 -1.28
N ALA A 12 8.65 7.12 -1.79
CA ALA A 12 8.16 7.68 -3.05
C ALA A 12 9.15 8.74 -3.51
N ASP A 13 9.01 9.16 -4.77
CA ASP A 13 9.87 10.21 -5.29
C ASP A 13 9.43 11.59 -4.83
N GLN A 14 8.15 11.78 -4.60
CA GLN A 14 7.61 13.08 -4.19
C GLN A 14 6.61 12.88 -3.08
N GLY A 15 6.58 13.84 -2.17
CA GLY A 15 5.63 13.79 -1.08
C GLY A 15 5.17 15.17 -0.72
N GLU A 16 3.97 15.24 -0.18
CA GLU A 16 3.35 16.49 0.21
C GLU A 16 2.61 16.29 1.51
N LEU A 17 2.89 17.14 2.47
CA LEU A 17 2.20 17.10 3.74
C LEU A 17 1.14 18.19 3.75
N LEU A 18 -0.07 17.82 4.10
CA LEU A 18 -1.20 18.74 4.17
C LEU A 18 -1.68 18.82 5.62
N PRO A 19 -1.02 19.64 6.46
CA PRO A 19 -1.28 19.58 7.91
C PRO A 19 -2.70 19.97 8.29
N ARG A 20 -3.31 20.88 7.57
CA ARG A 20 -4.67 21.30 7.91
C ARG A 20 -5.70 20.22 7.64
N GLU A 21 -5.36 19.27 6.79
CA GLU A 21 -6.25 18.19 6.42
C GLU A 21 -5.82 16.87 7.03
N ASP A 22 -4.73 16.87 7.79
CA ASP A 22 -4.17 15.67 8.40
C ASP A 22 -3.93 14.59 7.35
N ARG A 23 -3.33 15.01 6.23
CA ARG A 23 -3.08 14.10 5.11
C ARG A 23 -1.64 14.18 4.66
N VAL A 24 -1.16 13.05 4.18
CA VAL A 24 0.13 12.96 3.50
C VAL A 24 -0.14 12.34 2.14
N ARG A 25 0.33 13.00 1.09
CA ARG A 25 0.16 12.51 -0.27
C ARG A 25 1.52 12.26 -0.86
N VAL A 26 1.73 11.09 -1.44
CA VAL A 26 2.98 10.76 -2.09
C VAL A 26 2.70 10.32 -3.51
N ARG A 27 3.68 10.50 -4.39
CA ARG A 27 3.51 10.15 -5.78
C ARG A 27 4.83 9.80 -6.42
N ALA A 28 4.74 9.05 -7.50
CA ALA A 28 5.85 8.58 -8.32
C ALA A 28 6.66 7.53 -7.61
N ASN A 29 6.63 6.34 -8.17
CA ASN A 29 7.37 5.19 -7.65
C ASN A 29 7.07 4.92 -6.17
N VAL A 30 5.78 4.91 -5.85
CA VAL A 30 5.35 4.69 -4.47
C VAL A 30 5.49 3.22 -4.13
N VAL A 31 6.18 2.94 -3.04
CA VAL A 31 6.37 1.58 -2.54
C VAL A 31 6.09 1.58 -1.04
N LEU A 32 5.22 0.70 -0.64
CA LEU A 32 4.89 0.50 0.76
C LEU A 32 5.23 -0.94 1.14
N THR A 33 6.02 -1.10 2.17
CA THR A 33 6.36 -2.43 2.69
C THR A 33 5.92 -2.50 4.13
N ASP A 34 5.44 -3.67 4.54
CA ASP A 34 4.93 -3.83 5.90
C ASP A 34 5.90 -4.57 6.83
N GLY A 35 7.08 -4.88 6.34
CA GLY A 35 8.06 -5.57 7.17
C GLY A 35 7.80 -7.05 7.38
N GLN A 36 6.73 -7.57 6.79
CA GLN A 36 6.36 -8.98 6.96
C GLN A 36 6.22 -9.70 5.63
N GLY A 37 6.75 -9.11 4.57
CA GLY A 37 6.75 -9.77 3.28
C GLY A 37 5.69 -9.26 2.32
N THR A 38 4.97 -8.20 2.66
CA THR A 38 4.00 -7.60 1.77
C THR A 38 4.53 -6.29 1.22
N THR A 39 4.47 -6.13 -0.09
CA THR A 39 4.91 -4.92 -0.78
C THR A 39 3.78 -4.43 -1.67
N VAL A 40 3.47 -3.15 -1.57
CA VAL A 40 2.46 -2.51 -2.41
C VAL A 40 3.16 -1.48 -3.28
N ARG A 41 2.88 -1.50 -4.58
CA ARG A 41 3.44 -0.54 -5.53
C ARG A 41 2.32 0.17 -6.25
N THR A 42 2.46 1.47 -6.37
CA THR A 42 1.47 2.27 -7.08
C THR A 42 2.12 3.58 -7.51
N THR A 43 1.35 4.43 -8.19
CA THR A 43 1.88 5.72 -8.63
C THR A 43 1.53 6.85 -7.67
N THR A 44 0.44 6.73 -6.93
CA THR A 44 0.09 7.72 -5.90
C THR A 44 -0.48 7.00 -4.70
N LEU A 45 -0.35 7.64 -3.55
CA LEU A 45 -0.93 7.08 -2.33
C LEU A 45 -1.17 8.22 -1.37
N GLU A 46 -2.29 8.18 -0.70
CA GLU A 46 -2.65 9.23 0.25
C GLU A 46 -2.94 8.60 1.60
N TYR A 47 -2.31 9.13 2.64
CA TYR A 47 -2.60 8.72 4.01
C TYR A 47 -3.55 9.74 4.63
N VAL A 48 -4.64 9.28 5.19
CA VAL A 48 -5.62 10.12 5.86
C VAL A 48 -5.61 9.75 7.33
N ASP A 49 -5.12 10.67 8.16
CA ASP A 49 -4.92 10.37 9.58
C ASP A 49 -6.23 10.20 10.31
N ALA A 50 -7.26 10.91 9.92
CA ALA A 50 -8.56 10.82 10.60
C ALA A 50 -9.09 9.39 10.58
N ASP A 51 -8.90 8.69 9.46
CA ASP A 51 -9.37 7.31 9.29
C ASP A 51 -8.28 6.29 9.52
N ARG A 52 -7.04 6.74 9.66
CA ARG A 52 -5.89 5.86 9.71
C ARG A 52 -5.87 4.92 8.52
N SER A 53 -6.07 5.49 7.33
CA SER A 53 -6.15 4.72 6.11
C SER A 53 -5.22 5.25 5.05
N LEU A 54 -4.80 4.35 4.17
CA LEU A 54 -4.05 4.69 2.96
C LEU A 54 -4.96 4.41 1.78
N ARG A 55 -4.97 5.30 0.80
CA ARG A 55 -5.89 5.20 -0.34
C ARG A 55 -5.23 5.62 -1.62
N THR A 56 -5.66 5.01 -2.71
CA THR A 56 -5.34 5.49 -4.04
C THR A 56 -6.43 5.01 -5.00
N ASP A 57 -6.60 5.75 -6.10
CA ASP A 57 -7.49 5.33 -7.19
C ASP A 57 -6.70 4.82 -8.39
N ASP A 58 -5.38 4.81 -8.28
CA ASP A 58 -4.52 4.41 -9.37
C ASP A 58 -4.31 2.89 -9.37
N PRO A 59 -3.77 2.35 -10.47
CA PRO A 59 -3.45 0.93 -10.49
C PRO A 59 -2.44 0.57 -9.42
N VAL A 60 -2.64 -0.56 -8.78
CA VAL A 60 -1.77 -1.04 -7.71
C VAL A 60 -1.32 -2.46 -7.98
N THR A 61 -0.15 -2.80 -7.45
CA THR A 61 0.37 -4.15 -7.46
C THR A 61 0.77 -4.50 -6.04
N ILE A 62 0.25 -5.62 -5.54
CA ILE A 62 0.55 -6.08 -4.19
C ILE A 62 1.26 -7.42 -4.30
N LEU A 63 2.41 -7.51 -3.66
CA LEU A 63 3.20 -8.73 -3.64
C LEU A 63 3.27 -9.21 -2.20
N SER A 64 2.83 -10.44 -1.97
CA SER A 64 2.82 -10.99 -0.62
C SER A 64 3.05 -12.49 -0.68
N HIS A 65 4.18 -12.93 -0.17
CA HIS A 65 4.47 -14.38 -0.03
C HIS A 65 4.26 -15.16 -1.33
N GLY A 66 4.72 -14.60 -2.45
CA GLY A 66 4.57 -15.25 -3.74
C GLY A 66 3.24 -14.99 -4.43
N LEU A 67 2.32 -14.36 -3.75
CA LEU A 67 1.04 -13.98 -4.30
C LEU A 67 1.14 -12.59 -4.91
N THR A 68 0.61 -12.41 -6.11
CA THR A 68 0.56 -11.09 -6.75
C THR A 68 -0.89 -10.71 -6.97
N VAL A 69 -1.27 -9.56 -6.45
CA VAL A 69 -2.62 -9.02 -6.64
C VAL A 69 -2.50 -7.68 -7.33
N THR A 70 -3.26 -7.49 -8.40
CA THR A 70 -3.31 -6.22 -9.09
C THR A 70 -4.74 -5.74 -9.14
N GLY A 71 -4.90 -4.43 -9.26
CA GLY A 71 -6.23 -3.85 -9.35
C GLY A 71 -6.12 -2.36 -9.53
N THR A 72 -7.26 -1.71 -9.57
CA THR A 72 -7.34 -0.26 -9.70
C THR A 72 -8.05 0.26 -8.47
N GLY A 73 -7.33 1.06 -7.69
CA GLY A 73 -7.89 1.56 -6.44
C GLY A 73 -7.59 0.65 -5.26
N LEU A 74 -7.23 1.25 -4.16
CA LEU A 74 -6.80 0.53 -2.99
C LEU A 74 -7.18 1.31 -1.75
N ARG A 75 -7.55 0.59 -0.70
CA ARG A 75 -7.72 1.17 0.62
C ARG A 75 -7.09 0.24 1.64
N ILE A 76 -6.21 0.78 2.46
CA ILE A 76 -5.59 0.03 3.54
C ILE A 76 -6.03 0.65 4.85
N ASP A 77 -6.64 -0.17 5.70
CA ASP A 77 -6.97 0.22 7.06
C ASP A 77 -5.78 -0.17 7.93
N THR A 78 -5.04 0.81 8.40
CA THR A 78 -3.79 0.53 9.09
C THR A 78 -4.02 -0.05 10.48
N GLU A 79 -5.15 0.26 11.11
CA GLU A 79 -5.45 -0.28 12.42
C GLU A 79 -5.87 -1.74 12.36
N GLN A 80 -6.68 -2.08 11.38
CA GLN A 80 -7.16 -3.45 11.24
C GLN A 80 -6.31 -4.28 10.32
N ARG A 81 -5.31 -3.66 9.69
CA ARG A 81 -4.42 -4.32 8.74
C ARG A 81 -5.19 -4.98 7.61
N ARG A 82 -6.22 -4.29 7.14
CA ARG A 82 -7.06 -4.80 6.06
C ARG A 82 -6.73 -4.05 4.78
N ILE A 83 -6.55 -4.81 3.71
CA ILE A 83 -6.28 -4.26 2.40
C ILE A 83 -7.48 -4.59 1.50
N THR A 84 -8.06 -3.57 0.91
CA THR A 84 -9.18 -3.74 -0.02
C THR A 84 -8.79 -3.18 -1.37
N VAL A 85 -8.91 -3.98 -2.42
CA VAL A 85 -8.63 -3.56 -3.79
C VAL A 85 -9.98 -3.41 -4.49
N HIS A 86 -10.18 -2.30 -5.19
CA HIS A 86 -11.52 -1.93 -5.60
C HIS A 86 -11.93 -2.37 -6.99
N GLY A 87 -11.09 -2.22 -8.01
CA GLY A 87 -11.52 -2.48 -9.36
C GLY A 87 -10.56 -3.38 -10.11
N ARG A 88 -11.08 -4.16 -11.05
CA ARG A 88 -10.29 -5.00 -11.94
C ARG A 88 -9.30 -5.86 -11.18
N VAL A 89 -9.76 -6.45 -10.09
CA VAL A 89 -8.89 -7.23 -9.22
C VAL A 89 -8.48 -8.52 -9.90
N ARG A 90 -7.19 -8.80 -9.87
CA ARG A 90 -6.64 -10.01 -10.43
C ARG A 90 -5.59 -10.52 -9.46
N ALA A 91 -5.66 -11.79 -9.14
CA ALA A 91 -4.70 -12.40 -8.24
C ALA A 91 -4.00 -13.53 -8.97
N LEU A 92 -2.67 -13.51 -8.92
CA LEU A 92 -1.84 -14.57 -9.44
C LEU A 92 -1.31 -15.35 -8.27
N LEU A 93 -1.76 -16.57 -8.17
CA LEU A 93 -1.36 -17.43 -7.07
C LEU A 93 -0.05 -18.12 -7.41
N PRO A 94 0.78 -18.39 -6.42
CA PRO A 94 2.01 -19.13 -6.69
C PRO A 94 1.68 -20.52 -7.21
N ALA A 95 2.56 -21.03 -8.05
CA ALA A 95 2.34 -22.37 -8.59
C ALA A 95 2.30 -23.38 -7.47
N ALA A 96 1.38 -24.35 -7.59
CA ALA A 96 1.30 -25.42 -6.62
C ALA A 96 2.57 -26.23 -6.65
N ARG A 97 3.07 -26.60 -5.50
CA ARG A 97 4.30 -27.36 -5.36
C ARG A 97 4.04 -28.61 -4.58
N ARG A 98 4.81 -29.54 -4.91
CA ARG A 98 4.60 -30.79 -4.20
C ARG A 98 5.85 -31.32 -3.75
#